data_d936b59e28bc14d608fed3ac9898ae7f
#
_entry.id   d936b59e28bc14d608fed3ac9898ae7f
#
_cell.length_a   1.000
_cell.length_b   1.000
_cell.length_c   1.000
_cell.angle_alpha   90.00
_cell.angle_beta   90.00
_cell.angle_gamma   90.00
#
_symmetry.space_group_name_H-M   'P 1'
#
loop_
_entity.id
_entity.type
_entity.pdbx_description
1 polymer ?
#
loop_
_entity_poly.entity_id
_entity_poly.type
_entity_poly.pdbx_seq_one_letter_code
_entity_poly.pdbx_strand_id
1 'polypeptide(L)'
;SPIRESAVIEMSGATFVIKSMNADLQDIVLRGKGGVERTVDYSQFYNGLAAGTIRIPGHSPQRTQKSWRPREYAEAVFRSDLVKLFESDRYYKAGIEEQKTLSETLARQHGKKVPSAKTIKSYQRKYARGGFDSLLPDFSSRGGAGWANKLEQKLLAKEMILQIYATDDKINITSITLLINDKLRDHLDVNGKPQRISSKTVSRIIHELPRELVLCGRVDAKTYRLASRQAVNAFNVEYAFQLMQVDAKTIDQYVIDEFGNRYTQITLYSMVCSRTGYPVGIFVSPGAPSEYTLLKLFEFFFSPKDDDFKARFGIDSQWPAPCGIAQVLLDNASENAGGVALEIVRDLGIEIHYARANRGDDKPFVESLFKTLEQRLFKRMPGAKKSSEPLAENRHVRAEKEACYSVEEIYQKIVRFIADVYVHEDCEKLGFRHGCRMSIKDAMDSELKRFMPPPPPPLAQVQRLVLQKNRVTRKVQHYGIDFEGFQYHSYEFASLARERFLKEVDVLFNPSQCGSVYVVNPLTRELIKLHCKMLARISHRSPASLADCAG
;
A
#
# COMPACT_ATOMS: atom_id res chain seq x y z
N SER A 1 -20.64 3.64 -5.61
CA SER A 1 -21.77 2.69 -5.69
C SER A 1 -22.85 3.29 -6.56
N PRO A 2 -23.42 2.56 -7.54
CA PRO A 2 -24.55 3.06 -8.34
C PRO A 2 -25.86 3.14 -7.53
N ILE A 3 -25.85 2.62 -6.32
CA ILE A 3 -26.99 2.62 -5.40
C ILE A 3 -26.78 3.78 -4.43
N ARG A 4 -27.55 4.83 -4.59
CA ARG A 4 -27.55 6.04 -3.74
C ARG A 4 -28.95 6.58 -3.63
N GLU A 5 -29.19 7.46 -2.69
CA GLU A 5 -30.42 8.23 -2.61
C GLU A 5 -30.71 8.92 -3.94
N SER A 6 -31.96 8.97 -4.31
CA SER A 6 -32.48 9.42 -5.60
C SER A 6 -32.25 8.46 -6.79
N ALA A 7 -31.63 7.28 -6.60
CA ALA A 7 -31.54 6.28 -7.66
C ALA A 7 -32.93 5.71 -8.00
N VAL A 8 -33.20 5.59 -9.30
CA VAL A 8 -34.43 4.98 -9.81
C VAL A 8 -34.24 3.47 -9.90
N ILE A 9 -35.20 2.70 -9.43
CA ILE A 9 -35.20 1.23 -9.50
C ILE A 9 -36.53 0.72 -10.05
N GLU A 10 -36.49 -0.46 -10.67
CA GLU A 10 -37.67 -1.21 -11.07
C GLU A 10 -37.79 -2.46 -10.20
N MET A 11 -38.92 -2.66 -9.58
CA MET A 11 -39.23 -3.83 -8.75
C MET A 11 -40.67 -4.27 -9.02
N SER A 12 -40.82 -5.56 -9.34
CA SER A 12 -42.17 -6.15 -9.64
C SER A 12 -42.95 -5.39 -10.70
N GLY A 13 -42.27 -4.85 -11.73
CA GLY A 13 -42.90 -4.10 -12.82
C GLY A 13 -43.27 -2.66 -12.50
N ALA A 14 -42.97 -2.17 -11.30
CA ALA A 14 -43.19 -0.79 -10.90
C ALA A 14 -41.88 -0.05 -10.67
N THR A 15 -41.87 1.26 -10.95
CA THR A 15 -40.71 2.14 -10.79
C THR A 15 -40.76 2.83 -9.45
N PHE A 16 -39.66 2.79 -8.72
CA PHE A 16 -39.46 3.42 -7.42
C PHE A 16 -38.22 4.31 -7.44
N VAL A 17 -38.18 5.30 -6.56
CA VAL A 17 -37.00 6.13 -6.29
C VAL A 17 -36.55 5.83 -4.87
N ILE A 18 -35.25 5.60 -4.65
CA ILE A 18 -34.69 5.45 -3.31
C ILE A 18 -34.74 6.80 -2.61
N LYS A 19 -35.59 6.92 -1.58
CA LYS A 19 -35.75 8.13 -0.79
C LYS A 19 -34.65 8.28 0.26
N SER A 20 -34.37 7.22 1.00
CA SER A 20 -33.33 7.18 2.01
C SER A 20 -32.81 5.77 2.20
N MET A 21 -31.55 5.67 2.65
CA MET A 21 -30.88 4.44 3.01
C MET A 21 -30.39 4.58 4.44
N ASN A 22 -30.97 3.86 5.37
CA ASN A 22 -30.58 3.89 6.77
C ASN A 22 -29.71 2.68 7.10
N ALA A 23 -28.41 2.93 7.30
CA ALA A 23 -27.45 1.87 7.59
C ALA A 23 -27.62 1.28 9.02
N ASP A 24 -28.10 2.08 9.97
CA ASP A 24 -28.27 1.65 11.37
C ASP A 24 -29.50 0.75 11.53
N LEU A 25 -30.58 1.05 10.81
CA LEU A 25 -31.82 0.25 10.80
C LEU A 25 -31.80 -0.83 9.72
N GLN A 26 -30.80 -0.85 8.85
CA GLN A 26 -30.69 -1.75 7.69
C GLN A 26 -31.92 -1.70 6.76
N ASP A 27 -32.53 -0.54 6.62
CA ASP A 27 -33.74 -0.31 5.85
C ASP A 27 -33.53 0.67 4.69
N ILE A 28 -34.22 0.41 3.57
CA ILE A 28 -34.27 1.28 2.40
C ILE A 28 -35.71 1.72 2.21
N VAL A 29 -35.93 3.02 2.19
CA VAL A 29 -37.22 3.59 1.90
C VAL A 29 -37.35 3.91 0.41
N LEU A 30 -38.28 3.25 -0.25
CA LEU A 30 -38.60 3.39 -1.67
C LEU A 30 -39.85 4.22 -1.84
N ARG A 31 -39.85 5.23 -2.73
CA ARG A 31 -40.98 6.04 -3.09
C ARG A 31 -41.46 5.68 -4.48
N GLY A 32 -42.70 5.23 -4.61
CA GLY A 32 -43.37 4.91 -5.87
C GLY A 32 -44.06 6.09 -6.53
N LYS A 33 -44.54 5.93 -7.76
CA LYS A 33 -45.44 6.87 -8.43
C LYS A 33 -46.71 7.06 -7.58
N GLY A 34 -47.05 8.30 -7.25
CA GLY A 34 -48.18 8.61 -6.36
C GLY A 34 -47.81 8.84 -4.90
N GLY A 35 -46.51 8.87 -4.56
CA GLY A 35 -46.04 9.21 -3.21
C GLY A 35 -46.13 8.08 -2.19
N VAL A 36 -46.52 6.88 -2.59
CA VAL A 36 -46.56 5.70 -1.72
C VAL A 36 -45.14 5.30 -1.36
N GLU A 37 -44.83 5.23 -0.07
CA GLU A 37 -43.55 4.81 0.46
C GLU A 37 -43.59 3.34 0.88
N ARG A 38 -42.55 2.62 0.57
CA ARG A 38 -42.37 1.22 0.93
C ARG A 38 -40.95 1.01 1.54
N THR A 39 -40.90 0.45 2.71
CA THR A 39 -39.65 0.09 3.36
C THR A 39 -39.28 -1.34 2.97
N VAL A 40 -38.02 -1.56 2.59
CA VAL A 40 -37.46 -2.84 2.22
C VAL A 40 -36.17 -3.03 3.01
N ASP A 41 -36.02 -4.19 3.63
CA ASP A 41 -34.80 -4.58 4.33
C ASP A 41 -33.61 -4.66 3.38
N TYR A 42 -32.40 -4.29 3.85
CA TYR A 42 -31.17 -4.35 3.05
C TYR A 42 -30.94 -5.75 2.44
N SER A 43 -31.17 -6.81 3.20
CA SER A 43 -30.96 -8.17 2.71
C SER A 43 -31.93 -8.51 1.57
N GLN A 44 -33.21 -8.15 1.68
CA GLN A 44 -34.20 -8.35 0.64
C GLN A 44 -33.90 -7.51 -0.61
N PHE A 45 -33.44 -6.29 -0.42
CA PHE A 45 -33.09 -5.41 -1.52
C PHE A 45 -31.89 -5.93 -2.32
N TYR A 46 -30.81 -6.30 -1.64
CA TYR A 46 -29.60 -6.81 -2.29
C TYR A 46 -29.81 -8.20 -2.89
N ASN A 47 -30.61 -9.05 -2.24
CA ASN A 47 -31.01 -10.33 -2.80
C ASN A 47 -31.87 -10.14 -4.06
N GLY A 48 -32.75 -9.16 -4.06
CA GLY A 48 -33.55 -8.80 -5.22
C GLY A 48 -32.72 -8.29 -6.40
N LEU A 49 -31.69 -7.49 -6.14
CA LEU A 49 -30.71 -7.07 -7.15
C LEU A 49 -29.92 -8.25 -7.71
N ALA A 50 -29.45 -9.13 -6.84
CA ALA A 50 -28.70 -10.32 -7.23
C ALA A 50 -29.56 -11.33 -8.04
N ALA A 51 -30.84 -11.46 -7.69
CA ALA A 51 -31.80 -12.30 -8.39
C ALA A 51 -32.36 -11.65 -9.67
N GLY A 52 -32.10 -10.35 -9.91
CA GLY A 52 -32.64 -9.60 -11.05
C GLY A 52 -34.11 -9.22 -10.93
N THR A 53 -34.73 -9.41 -9.75
CA THR A 53 -36.11 -8.99 -9.45
C THR A 53 -36.20 -7.49 -9.16
N ILE A 54 -35.08 -6.88 -8.75
CA ILE A 54 -34.87 -5.44 -8.68
C ILE A 54 -33.87 -5.04 -9.75
N ARG A 55 -34.20 -4.04 -10.58
CA ARG A 55 -33.34 -3.53 -11.67
C ARG A 55 -33.17 -2.02 -11.52
N ILE A 56 -32.01 -1.52 -11.92
CA ILE A 56 -31.73 -0.08 -12.01
C ILE A 56 -31.84 0.30 -13.49
N PRO A 57 -32.85 1.09 -13.90
CA PRO A 57 -33.02 1.51 -15.29
C PRO A 57 -31.78 2.33 -15.75
N GLY A 58 -31.26 2.02 -16.93
CA GLY A 58 -30.04 2.67 -17.45
C GLY A 58 -28.75 2.05 -16.96
N HIS A 59 -28.78 1.16 -15.98
CA HIS A 59 -27.76 0.18 -15.70
C HIS A 59 -28.17 -1.19 -16.31
N SER A 60 -28.25 -1.26 -17.62
CA SER A 60 -27.71 -2.46 -18.24
C SER A 60 -26.32 -2.58 -17.64
N PRO A 61 -25.89 -3.76 -17.14
CA PRO A 61 -24.50 -3.92 -16.82
C PRO A 61 -23.77 -3.52 -18.12
N GLN A 62 -23.30 -2.28 -18.21
CA GLN A 62 -22.21 -1.99 -19.10
C GLN A 62 -21.28 -3.09 -18.72
N ARG A 63 -21.09 -4.05 -19.62
CA ARG A 63 -20.04 -5.04 -19.51
C ARG A 63 -18.83 -4.19 -19.22
N THR A 64 -18.54 -4.00 -17.94
CA THR A 64 -17.28 -3.49 -17.46
C THR A 64 -16.30 -4.17 -18.37
N GLN A 65 -15.44 -3.41 -19.06
CA GLN A 65 -14.48 -3.94 -20.01
C GLN A 65 -13.99 -5.25 -19.45
N LYS A 66 -14.63 -6.36 -19.93
CA LYS A 66 -14.19 -7.68 -19.56
C LYS A 66 -12.74 -7.61 -19.94
N SER A 67 -11.84 -7.77 -18.99
CA SER A 67 -10.45 -8.00 -19.28
C SER A 67 -10.47 -9.21 -20.20
N TRP A 68 -10.43 -8.97 -21.50
CA TRP A 68 -10.57 -9.99 -22.51
C TRP A 68 -9.46 -10.97 -22.27
N ARG A 69 -9.83 -12.24 -22.10
CA ARG A 69 -8.79 -13.24 -21.93
C ARG A 69 -7.89 -13.14 -23.15
N PRO A 70 -6.57 -13.10 -23.02
CA PRO A 70 -5.66 -12.90 -24.16
C PRO A 70 -5.99 -13.77 -25.36
N ARG A 71 -6.49 -14.99 -25.11
CA ARG A 71 -6.92 -15.96 -26.12
C ARG A 71 -8.19 -15.54 -26.87
N GLU A 72 -9.15 -14.91 -26.19
CA GLU A 72 -10.41 -14.44 -26.80
C GLU A 72 -10.14 -13.22 -27.69
N TYR A 73 -9.29 -12.31 -27.21
CA TYR A 73 -8.85 -11.14 -27.96
C TYR A 73 -8.05 -11.53 -29.21
N ALA A 74 -7.07 -12.42 -29.08
CA ALA A 74 -6.29 -12.91 -30.22
C ALA A 74 -7.17 -13.59 -31.29
N GLU A 75 -8.24 -14.29 -30.87
CA GLU A 75 -9.21 -14.88 -31.80
C GLU A 75 -10.04 -13.80 -32.52
N ALA A 76 -10.47 -12.76 -31.81
CA ALA A 76 -11.25 -11.67 -32.39
C ALA A 76 -10.40 -10.82 -33.38
N VAL A 77 -9.13 -10.58 -33.06
CA VAL A 77 -8.18 -9.92 -33.98
C VAL A 77 -8.05 -10.72 -35.26
N PHE A 78 -7.78 -12.03 -35.19
CA PHE A 78 -7.70 -12.89 -36.34
C PHE A 78 -8.97 -12.82 -37.22
N ARG A 79 -10.17 -12.87 -36.61
CA ARG A 79 -11.43 -12.76 -37.33
C ARG A 79 -11.63 -11.40 -37.99
N SER A 80 -11.23 -10.34 -37.32
CA SER A 80 -11.29 -8.97 -37.84
C SER A 80 -10.38 -8.79 -39.04
N ASP A 81 -9.15 -9.30 -38.96
CA ASP A 81 -8.17 -9.21 -40.03
C ASP A 81 -8.61 -10.02 -41.25
N LEU A 82 -9.24 -11.18 -41.04
CA LEU A 82 -9.88 -11.94 -42.11
C LEU A 82 -11.01 -11.15 -42.77
N VAL A 83 -11.90 -10.52 -42.00
CA VAL A 83 -12.99 -9.71 -42.57
C VAL A 83 -12.42 -8.56 -43.39
N LYS A 84 -11.45 -7.82 -42.88
CA LYS A 84 -10.79 -6.72 -43.57
C LYS A 84 -10.09 -7.18 -44.85
N LEU A 85 -9.41 -8.33 -44.79
CA LEU A 85 -8.76 -8.89 -46.00
C LEU A 85 -9.78 -9.20 -47.09
N PHE A 86 -10.89 -9.88 -46.71
CA PHE A 86 -11.92 -10.30 -47.69
C PHE A 86 -12.79 -9.14 -48.19
N GLU A 87 -12.77 -7.98 -47.55
CA GLU A 87 -13.43 -6.74 -47.97
C GLU A 87 -12.48 -5.78 -48.71
N SER A 88 -11.20 -6.12 -48.78
CA SER A 88 -10.21 -5.25 -49.46
C SER A 88 -10.27 -5.37 -50.98
N ASP A 89 -10.08 -4.24 -51.66
CA ASP A 89 -9.96 -4.18 -53.13
C ASP A 89 -8.88 -5.10 -53.66
N ARG A 90 -7.79 -5.28 -52.92
CA ARG A 90 -6.69 -6.17 -53.28
C ARG A 90 -7.14 -7.62 -53.39
N TYR A 91 -7.92 -8.09 -52.43
CA TYR A 91 -8.44 -9.45 -52.42
C TYR A 91 -9.47 -9.66 -53.57
N TYR A 92 -10.31 -8.66 -53.82
CA TYR A 92 -11.35 -8.74 -54.85
C TYR A 92 -10.79 -8.76 -56.28
N LYS A 93 -9.66 -8.06 -56.48
CA LYS A 93 -9.00 -7.98 -57.79
C LYS A 93 -8.00 -9.12 -58.05
N ALA A 94 -7.66 -9.88 -57.03
CA ALA A 94 -6.69 -10.97 -57.10
C ALA A 94 -7.29 -12.23 -57.72
N GLY A 95 -6.46 -13.00 -58.42
CA GLY A 95 -6.83 -14.30 -58.96
C GLY A 95 -7.00 -15.35 -57.86
N ILE A 96 -7.66 -16.47 -58.15
CA ILE A 96 -8.01 -17.51 -57.17
C ILE A 96 -6.80 -18.02 -56.36
N GLU A 97 -5.67 -18.26 -57.02
CA GLU A 97 -4.43 -18.72 -56.36
C GLU A 97 -3.84 -17.64 -55.44
N GLU A 98 -3.90 -16.39 -55.84
CA GLU A 98 -3.43 -15.27 -55.06
C GLU A 98 -4.34 -15.01 -53.83
N GLN A 99 -5.65 -15.09 -54.01
CA GLN A 99 -6.63 -15.04 -52.88
C GLN A 99 -6.35 -16.12 -51.84
N LYS A 100 -6.05 -17.34 -52.30
CA LYS A 100 -5.69 -18.46 -51.42
C LYS A 100 -4.39 -18.16 -50.68
N THR A 101 -3.36 -17.71 -51.38
CA THR A 101 -2.06 -17.36 -50.79
C THR A 101 -2.18 -16.24 -49.76
N LEU A 102 -2.96 -15.19 -50.03
CA LEU A 102 -3.22 -14.09 -49.12
C LEU A 102 -3.91 -14.57 -47.84
N SER A 103 -4.94 -15.40 -47.95
CA SER A 103 -5.68 -15.93 -46.81
C SER A 103 -4.85 -16.90 -45.99
N GLU A 104 -4.03 -17.75 -46.61
CA GLU A 104 -3.11 -18.68 -45.92
C GLU A 104 -1.97 -17.94 -45.24
N THR A 105 -1.44 -16.87 -45.82
CA THR A 105 -0.40 -16.04 -45.22
C THR A 105 -0.91 -15.35 -43.95
N LEU A 106 -2.11 -14.75 -44.02
CA LEU A 106 -2.74 -14.16 -42.84
C LEU A 106 -3.01 -15.18 -41.75
N ALA A 107 -3.57 -16.35 -42.10
CA ALA A 107 -3.84 -17.41 -41.14
C ALA A 107 -2.55 -17.92 -40.47
N ARG A 108 -1.45 -18.02 -41.24
CA ARG A 108 -0.13 -18.46 -40.75
C ARG A 108 0.48 -17.43 -39.79
N GLN A 109 0.32 -16.14 -40.03
CA GLN A 109 0.74 -15.07 -39.13
C GLN A 109 0.10 -15.17 -37.73
N HIS A 110 -1.16 -15.62 -37.71
CA HIS A 110 -1.89 -15.85 -36.45
C HIS A 110 -1.78 -17.29 -35.91
N GLY A 111 -0.96 -18.17 -36.50
CA GLY A 111 -0.81 -19.56 -36.10
C GLY A 111 -2.10 -20.39 -36.25
N LYS A 112 -2.95 -20.06 -37.22
CA LYS A 112 -4.29 -20.65 -37.44
C LYS A 112 -4.47 -21.20 -38.84
N LYS A 113 -5.59 -21.93 -39.01
CA LYS A 113 -6.02 -22.40 -40.34
C LYS A 113 -7.08 -21.45 -40.91
N VAL A 114 -7.11 -21.32 -42.23
CA VAL A 114 -8.14 -20.53 -42.92
C VAL A 114 -9.51 -21.18 -42.70
N PRO A 115 -10.50 -20.44 -42.18
CA PRO A 115 -11.86 -20.96 -42.00
C PRO A 115 -12.57 -21.16 -43.33
N SER A 116 -13.63 -21.96 -43.34
CA SER A 116 -14.46 -22.12 -44.51
C SER A 116 -15.12 -20.81 -44.99
N ALA A 117 -15.39 -20.67 -46.28
CA ALA A 117 -16.06 -19.48 -46.83
C ALA A 117 -17.40 -19.16 -46.13
N LYS A 118 -18.15 -20.18 -45.69
CA LYS A 118 -19.39 -20.03 -44.90
C LYS A 118 -19.11 -19.37 -43.57
N THR A 119 -18.01 -19.74 -42.91
CA THR A 119 -17.59 -19.18 -41.61
C THR A 119 -17.15 -17.73 -41.77
N ILE A 120 -16.39 -17.40 -42.80
CA ILE A 120 -15.93 -16.04 -43.10
C ILE A 120 -17.12 -15.11 -43.37
N LYS A 121 -18.10 -15.54 -44.19
CA LYS A 121 -19.35 -14.80 -44.40
C LYS A 121 -20.13 -14.58 -43.10
N SER A 122 -20.08 -15.52 -42.17
CA SER A 122 -20.68 -15.36 -40.82
C SER A 122 -19.94 -14.28 -40.01
N TYR A 123 -18.59 -14.20 -40.12
CA TYR A 123 -17.80 -13.15 -39.47
C TYR A 123 -18.10 -11.77 -40.05
N GLN A 124 -18.18 -11.66 -41.38
CA GLN A 124 -18.55 -10.41 -42.04
C GLN A 124 -19.93 -9.90 -41.60
N ARG A 125 -20.96 -10.79 -41.54
CA ARG A 125 -22.30 -10.42 -41.04
C ARG A 125 -22.28 -9.96 -39.58
N LYS A 126 -21.49 -10.61 -38.74
CA LYS A 126 -21.35 -10.23 -37.34
C LYS A 126 -20.65 -8.88 -37.20
N TYR A 127 -19.57 -8.70 -37.96
CA TYR A 127 -18.81 -7.46 -37.95
C TYR A 127 -19.64 -6.25 -38.42
N ALA A 128 -20.43 -6.42 -39.50
CA ALA A 128 -21.34 -5.40 -39.98
C ALA A 128 -22.45 -5.01 -38.99
N ARG A 129 -22.89 -5.95 -38.12
CA ARG A 129 -23.95 -5.70 -37.11
C ARG A 129 -23.45 -5.06 -35.83
N GLY A 130 -22.26 -5.38 -35.37
CA GLY A 130 -21.80 -5.01 -34.04
C GLY A 130 -20.28 -4.74 -33.93
N GLY A 131 -19.60 -4.49 -35.06
CA GLY A 131 -18.18 -4.17 -35.07
C GLY A 131 -17.29 -5.28 -34.51
N PHE A 132 -16.10 -4.89 -34.04
CA PHE A 132 -15.09 -5.80 -33.50
C PHE A 132 -15.60 -6.67 -32.33
N ASP A 133 -16.41 -6.08 -31.44
CA ASP A 133 -16.90 -6.78 -30.24
C ASP A 133 -17.81 -7.98 -30.58
N SER A 134 -18.49 -7.94 -31.72
CA SER A 134 -19.33 -9.05 -32.20
C SER A 134 -18.53 -10.26 -32.68
N LEU A 135 -17.22 -10.08 -32.94
CA LEU A 135 -16.30 -11.14 -33.36
C LEU A 135 -15.67 -11.87 -32.17
N LEU A 136 -15.81 -11.35 -30.94
CA LEU A 136 -15.32 -12.01 -29.75
C LEU A 136 -15.98 -13.39 -29.57
N PRO A 137 -15.19 -14.46 -29.45
CA PRO A 137 -15.75 -15.78 -29.19
C PRO A 137 -16.23 -15.85 -27.74
N ASP A 138 -17.43 -16.34 -27.55
CA ASP A 138 -17.89 -16.74 -26.22
C ASP A 138 -17.43 -18.19 -25.92
N PHE A 139 -16.17 -18.30 -25.46
CA PHE A 139 -15.67 -19.62 -25.03
C PHE A 139 -16.28 -20.09 -23.71
N SER A 140 -16.93 -19.20 -22.97
CA SER A 140 -17.61 -19.55 -21.74
C SER A 140 -18.91 -20.33 -21.97
N SER A 141 -19.55 -20.13 -23.14
CA SER A 141 -20.76 -20.85 -23.53
C SER A 141 -20.50 -22.24 -24.16
N ARG A 142 -19.23 -22.58 -24.43
CA ARG A 142 -18.85 -23.89 -25.01
C ARG A 142 -18.88 -25.06 -24.04
N GLY A 143 -19.25 -24.86 -22.76
CA GLY A 143 -19.59 -25.91 -21.83
C GLY A 143 -20.96 -26.44 -22.20
N GLY A 144 -21.03 -27.71 -22.66
CA GLY A 144 -22.24 -28.30 -23.19
C GLY A 144 -23.47 -28.18 -22.29
N ALA A 145 -24.65 -28.30 -22.88
CA ALA A 145 -25.99 -28.24 -22.27
C ALA A 145 -26.19 -29.16 -21.02
N GLY A 146 -25.24 -30.05 -20.74
CA GLY A 146 -25.24 -30.92 -19.56
C GLY A 146 -25.18 -30.20 -18.21
N TRP A 147 -24.86 -28.90 -18.15
CA TRP A 147 -24.84 -28.16 -16.89
C TRP A 147 -26.17 -27.50 -16.54
N ALA A 148 -26.97 -27.10 -17.54
CA ALA A 148 -28.36 -26.64 -17.33
C ALA A 148 -29.25 -27.74 -16.80
N ASN A 149 -29.05 -29.00 -17.25
CA ASN A 149 -29.79 -30.17 -16.81
C ASN A 149 -29.41 -30.68 -15.39
N LYS A 150 -28.40 -30.04 -14.76
CA LYS A 150 -27.92 -30.37 -13.40
C LYS A 150 -28.22 -29.24 -12.40
N LEU A 151 -29.26 -28.44 -12.66
CA LEU A 151 -29.62 -27.31 -11.83
C LEU A 151 -29.92 -27.74 -10.39
N GLU A 152 -30.69 -28.79 -10.20
CA GLU A 152 -31.04 -29.34 -8.88
C GLU A 152 -29.82 -29.80 -8.11
N GLN A 153 -28.88 -30.50 -8.75
CA GLN A 153 -27.63 -30.90 -8.12
C GLN A 153 -26.80 -29.68 -7.68
N LYS A 154 -26.80 -28.63 -8.49
CA LYS A 154 -26.08 -27.38 -8.17
C LYS A 154 -26.72 -26.64 -7.00
N LEU A 155 -28.06 -26.63 -6.94
CA LEU A 155 -28.79 -25.99 -5.85
C LEU A 155 -28.57 -26.75 -4.54
N LEU A 156 -28.71 -28.06 -4.55
CA LEU A 156 -28.43 -28.91 -3.38
C LEU A 156 -26.96 -28.75 -2.91
N ALA A 157 -26.01 -28.73 -3.85
CA ALA A 157 -24.61 -28.53 -3.52
C ALA A 157 -24.35 -27.12 -2.90
N LYS A 158 -24.98 -26.07 -3.42
CA LYS A 158 -24.88 -24.72 -2.84
C LYS A 158 -25.46 -24.68 -1.44
N GLU A 159 -26.62 -25.26 -1.23
CA GLU A 159 -27.26 -25.32 0.09
C GLU A 159 -26.37 -26.04 1.10
N MET A 160 -25.90 -27.23 0.79
CA MET A 160 -25.02 -27.99 1.68
C MET A 160 -23.66 -27.28 1.93
N ILE A 161 -23.10 -26.62 0.93
CA ILE A 161 -21.88 -25.82 1.09
C ILE A 161 -22.13 -24.70 2.09
N LEU A 162 -23.25 -23.99 2.00
CA LEU A 162 -23.55 -22.89 2.93
C LEU A 162 -23.88 -23.37 4.34
N GLN A 163 -24.63 -24.49 4.46
CA GLN A 163 -25.04 -25.02 5.76
C GLN A 163 -23.93 -25.74 6.52
N ILE A 164 -23.03 -26.43 5.81
CA ILE A 164 -22.06 -27.34 6.42
C ILE A 164 -20.62 -26.82 6.21
N TYR A 165 -20.22 -26.60 4.95
CA TYR A 165 -18.85 -26.21 4.65
C TYR A 165 -18.51 -24.77 5.10
N ALA A 166 -19.43 -23.83 4.96
CA ALA A 166 -19.23 -22.44 5.35
C ALA A 166 -19.31 -22.22 6.88
N THR A 167 -19.83 -23.18 7.64
CA THR A 167 -20.02 -23.06 9.10
C THR A 167 -18.95 -23.80 9.91
N ASP A 168 -18.17 -24.69 9.27
CA ASP A 168 -17.15 -25.50 9.96
C ASP A 168 -15.82 -25.47 9.19
N ASP A 169 -14.78 -24.95 9.83
CA ASP A 169 -13.43 -24.83 9.26
C ASP A 169 -12.71 -26.18 9.10
N LYS A 170 -13.13 -27.21 9.84
CA LYS A 170 -12.56 -28.56 9.80
C LYS A 170 -12.97 -29.35 8.57
N ILE A 171 -14.08 -28.97 7.92
CA ILE A 171 -14.60 -29.68 6.74
C ILE A 171 -13.83 -29.22 5.49
N ASN A 172 -13.14 -30.15 4.84
CA ASN A 172 -12.44 -29.90 3.58
C ASN A 172 -13.34 -30.15 2.35
N ILE A 173 -12.87 -29.78 1.15
CA ILE A 173 -13.61 -29.93 -0.10
C ILE A 173 -13.94 -31.40 -0.39
N THR A 174 -13.07 -32.34 -0.04
CA THR A 174 -13.29 -33.74 -0.23
C THR A 174 -14.43 -34.27 0.66
N SER A 175 -14.43 -33.88 1.94
CA SER A 175 -15.45 -34.26 2.91
C SER A 175 -16.82 -33.72 2.52
N ILE A 176 -16.95 -32.44 2.17
CA ILE A 176 -18.25 -31.90 1.73
C ILE A 176 -18.71 -32.54 0.42
N THR A 177 -17.77 -32.88 -0.48
CA THR A 177 -18.12 -33.60 -1.73
C THR A 177 -18.72 -35.00 -1.45
N LEU A 178 -18.18 -35.70 -0.46
CA LEU A 178 -18.73 -37.00 -0.04
C LEU A 178 -20.14 -36.86 0.52
N LEU A 179 -20.35 -35.86 1.41
CA LEU A 179 -21.68 -35.60 1.98
C LEU A 179 -22.71 -35.22 0.90
N ILE A 180 -22.33 -34.39 -0.07
CA ILE A 180 -23.19 -34.03 -1.19
C ILE A 180 -23.53 -35.28 -2.02
N ASN A 181 -22.54 -36.11 -2.32
CA ASN A 181 -22.75 -37.32 -3.11
C ASN A 181 -23.60 -38.38 -2.38
N ASP A 182 -23.53 -38.41 -1.05
CA ASP A 182 -24.38 -39.26 -0.25
C ASP A 182 -25.85 -38.83 -0.35
N LYS A 183 -26.14 -37.55 -0.24
CA LYS A 183 -27.46 -36.97 -0.47
C LYS A 183 -27.98 -37.18 -1.91
N LEU A 184 -27.06 -37.18 -2.89
CA LEU A 184 -27.42 -37.37 -4.31
C LEU A 184 -27.65 -38.84 -4.68
N ARG A 185 -27.42 -39.82 -3.79
CA ARG A 185 -27.67 -41.27 -4.06
C ARG A 185 -29.11 -41.57 -4.45
N ASP A 186 -30.05 -40.87 -3.82
CA ASP A 186 -31.47 -41.07 -4.05
C ASP A 186 -31.98 -40.34 -5.30
N HIS A 187 -31.14 -39.49 -5.90
CA HIS A 187 -31.44 -38.80 -7.15
C HIS A 187 -30.85 -39.58 -8.33
N LEU A 188 -31.70 -40.22 -9.13
CA LEU A 188 -31.27 -40.95 -10.29
C LEU A 188 -31.18 -40.05 -11.53
N ASP A 189 -30.23 -40.34 -12.41
CA ASP A 189 -30.15 -39.71 -13.73
C ASP A 189 -31.14 -40.33 -14.71
N VAL A 190 -31.23 -39.80 -15.95
CA VAL A 190 -32.09 -40.33 -17.03
C VAL A 190 -31.81 -41.81 -17.35
N ASN A 191 -30.67 -42.37 -16.93
CA ASN A 191 -30.26 -43.76 -17.17
C ASN A 191 -30.42 -44.62 -15.90
N GLY A 192 -31.07 -44.11 -14.84
CA GLY A 192 -31.29 -44.83 -13.58
C GLY A 192 -30.04 -44.99 -12.71
N LYS A 193 -28.95 -44.21 -12.97
CA LYS A 193 -27.74 -44.23 -12.15
C LYS A 193 -27.76 -43.11 -11.11
N PRO A 194 -27.23 -43.34 -9.88
CA PRO A 194 -27.10 -42.31 -8.87
C PRO A 194 -26.31 -41.13 -9.38
N GLN A 195 -26.84 -39.94 -9.17
CA GLN A 195 -26.18 -38.70 -9.56
C GLN A 195 -24.95 -38.45 -8.69
N ARG A 196 -23.89 -37.95 -9.28
CA ARG A 196 -22.63 -37.62 -8.57
C ARG A 196 -22.05 -36.30 -9.05
N ILE A 197 -21.39 -35.60 -8.12
CA ILE A 197 -20.66 -34.39 -8.37
C ILE A 197 -19.17 -34.58 -8.03
N SER A 198 -18.26 -34.02 -8.84
CA SER A 198 -16.83 -34.12 -8.58
C SER A 198 -16.36 -33.02 -7.61
N SER A 199 -15.28 -33.28 -6.85
CA SER A 199 -14.65 -32.29 -5.97
C SER A 199 -14.23 -31.02 -6.73
N LYS A 200 -13.83 -31.16 -8.01
CA LYS A 200 -13.51 -30.00 -8.86
C LYS A 200 -14.76 -29.15 -9.14
N THR A 201 -15.92 -29.74 -9.28
CA THR A 201 -17.18 -29.02 -9.46
C THR A 201 -17.62 -28.34 -8.17
N VAL A 202 -17.48 -29.02 -7.02
CA VAL A 202 -17.75 -28.45 -5.70
C VAL A 202 -16.84 -27.27 -5.45
N SER A 203 -15.54 -27.39 -5.71
CA SER A 203 -14.59 -26.28 -5.61
C SER A 203 -15.01 -25.08 -6.47
N ARG A 204 -15.47 -25.31 -7.71
CA ARG A 204 -15.97 -24.25 -8.58
C ARG A 204 -17.22 -23.57 -8.02
N ILE A 205 -18.15 -24.35 -7.46
CA ILE A 205 -19.36 -23.79 -6.82
C ILE A 205 -18.98 -22.94 -5.62
N ILE A 206 -18.01 -23.37 -4.78
CA ILE A 206 -17.49 -22.59 -3.67
C ILE A 206 -16.93 -21.25 -4.16
N HIS A 207 -16.16 -21.24 -5.26
CA HIS A 207 -15.64 -20.01 -5.85
C HIS A 207 -16.70 -19.12 -6.53
N GLU A 208 -17.83 -19.67 -6.95
CA GLU A 208 -18.99 -18.93 -7.48
C GLU A 208 -19.83 -18.26 -6.37
N LEU A 209 -19.76 -18.77 -5.14
CA LEU A 209 -20.45 -18.18 -3.99
C LEU A 209 -19.76 -16.90 -3.53
N PRO A 210 -20.50 -15.94 -2.97
CA PRO A 210 -19.90 -14.76 -2.35
C PRO A 210 -18.88 -15.17 -1.29
N ARG A 211 -17.66 -14.67 -1.43
CA ARG A 211 -16.53 -15.04 -0.56
C ARG A 211 -16.85 -14.80 0.92
N GLU A 212 -17.61 -13.75 1.21
CA GLU A 212 -18.05 -13.38 2.54
C GLU A 212 -18.89 -14.48 3.21
N LEU A 213 -19.85 -15.05 2.48
CA LEU A 213 -20.71 -16.13 2.99
C LEU A 213 -19.91 -17.42 3.28
N VAL A 214 -18.91 -17.71 2.43
CA VAL A 214 -18.08 -18.91 2.61
C VAL A 214 -17.10 -18.74 3.77
N LEU A 215 -16.59 -17.53 4.01
CA LEU A 215 -15.57 -17.28 5.04
C LEU A 215 -16.17 -17.05 6.43
N CYS A 216 -17.41 -16.59 6.53
CA CYS A 216 -18.05 -16.14 7.78
C CYS A 216 -17.92 -17.12 8.95
N GLY A 217 -18.06 -18.43 8.70
CA GLY A 217 -17.93 -19.46 9.75
C GLY A 217 -16.63 -20.26 9.69
N ARG A 218 -15.73 -19.97 8.75
CA ARG A 218 -14.49 -20.73 8.53
C ARG A 218 -13.23 -20.06 9.04
N VAL A 219 -13.28 -18.76 9.32
CA VAL A 219 -12.14 -18.00 9.79
C VAL A 219 -12.52 -17.17 11.01
N ASP A 220 -11.52 -16.83 11.83
CA ASP A 220 -11.73 -15.97 12.99
C ASP A 220 -12.28 -14.59 12.55
N ALA A 221 -12.95 -13.91 13.47
CA ALA A 221 -13.59 -12.62 13.20
C ALA A 221 -12.61 -11.55 12.67
N LYS A 222 -11.35 -11.61 13.06
CA LYS A 222 -10.29 -10.70 12.56
C LYS A 222 -9.97 -10.99 11.10
N THR A 223 -9.72 -12.26 10.76
CA THR A 223 -9.44 -12.71 9.38
C THR A 223 -10.65 -12.48 8.47
N TYR A 224 -11.87 -12.74 8.95
CA TYR A 224 -13.09 -12.45 8.21
C TYR A 224 -13.22 -10.96 7.88
N ARG A 225 -13.03 -10.08 8.88
CA ARG A 225 -13.04 -8.63 8.66
C ARG A 225 -11.96 -8.19 7.68
N LEU A 226 -10.78 -8.80 7.70
CA LEU A 226 -9.71 -8.52 6.74
C LEU A 226 -10.08 -8.96 5.32
N ALA A 227 -10.69 -10.13 5.17
CA ALA A 227 -11.06 -10.70 3.86
C ALA A 227 -12.29 -10.03 3.21
N SER A 228 -13.24 -9.54 4.04
CA SER A 228 -14.47 -8.87 3.59
C SER A 228 -14.30 -7.35 3.40
N ARG A 229 -13.11 -6.80 3.68
CA ARG A 229 -12.83 -5.38 3.48
C ARG A 229 -12.94 -4.99 2.01
N GLN A 230 -13.91 -4.16 1.71
CA GLN A 230 -13.89 -3.36 0.50
C GLN A 230 -13.09 -2.08 0.78
N ALA A 231 -12.21 -1.69 -0.13
CA ALA A 231 -11.45 -0.45 -0.04
C ALA A 231 -12.37 0.77 -0.27
N VAL A 232 -13.25 1.04 0.71
CA VAL A 232 -14.33 2.03 0.56
C VAL A 232 -13.85 3.45 0.87
N ASN A 233 -12.70 3.62 1.54
CA ASN A 233 -12.17 4.94 1.90
C ASN A 233 -10.66 5.00 1.67
N ALA A 234 -10.23 5.01 0.42
CA ALA A 234 -8.93 5.57 0.10
C ALA A 234 -9.02 7.08 0.33
N PHE A 235 -8.10 7.67 1.09
CA PHE A 235 -7.95 9.12 1.15
C PHE A 235 -7.84 9.65 -0.28
N ASN A 236 -8.74 10.57 -0.65
CA ASN A 236 -8.68 11.20 -1.95
C ASN A 236 -7.55 12.22 -1.96
N VAL A 237 -6.36 11.78 -2.33
CA VAL A 237 -5.16 12.62 -2.40
C VAL A 237 -5.04 13.16 -3.82
N GLU A 238 -5.11 14.48 -3.97
CA GLU A 238 -5.19 15.15 -5.26
C GLU A 238 -3.82 15.53 -5.84
N TYR A 239 -2.85 15.83 -4.96
CA TYR A 239 -1.51 16.28 -5.35
C TYR A 239 -0.41 15.69 -4.45
N ALA A 240 0.83 15.74 -4.92
CA ALA A 240 1.99 15.28 -4.16
C ALA A 240 2.19 16.13 -2.89
N PHE A 241 2.62 15.50 -1.79
CA PHE A 241 2.83 16.12 -0.46
C PHE A 241 1.55 16.58 0.27
N GLN A 242 0.36 16.31 -0.27
CA GLN A 242 -0.89 16.59 0.44
C GLN A 242 -1.04 15.70 1.68
N LEU A 243 -0.81 14.41 1.56
CA LEU A 243 -0.89 13.45 2.67
C LEU A 243 0.33 12.55 2.70
N MET A 244 1.01 12.53 3.84
CA MET A 244 2.18 11.69 4.08
C MET A 244 1.82 10.54 5.01
N GLN A 245 2.13 9.32 4.61
CA GLN A 245 2.03 8.14 5.48
C GLN A 245 3.33 8.01 6.27
N VAL A 246 3.22 8.03 7.59
CA VAL A 246 4.37 7.85 8.49
C VAL A 246 4.18 6.59 9.30
N ASP A 247 5.23 5.79 9.36
CA ASP A 247 5.24 4.56 10.13
C ASP A 247 6.64 4.19 10.59
N ALA A 248 6.70 3.36 11.63
CA ALA A 248 7.94 2.86 12.20
C ALA A 248 7.96 1.34 12.19
N LYS A 249 9.12 0.76 11.87
CA LYS A 249 9.31 -0.67 11.88
C LYS A 249 10.64 -1.04 12.55
N THR A 250 10.60 -1.99 13.48
CA THR A 250 11.82 -2.62 13.99
C THR A 250 12.44 -3.48 12.90
N ILE A 251 13.74 -3.32 12.67
CA ILE A 251 14.52 -4.09 11.72
C ILE A 251 15.13 -5.29 12.42
N ASP A 252 14.89 -6.50 11.89
CA ASP A 252 15.44 -7.74 12.39
C ASP A 252 16.90 -7.96 11.93
N GLN A 253 17.78 -7.06 12.36
CA GLN A 253 19.18 -6.97 11.96
C GLN A 253 20.07 -6.77 13.18
N TYR A 254 21.18 -7.52 13.28
CA TYR A 254 22.24 -7.21 14.21
C TYR A 254 23.18 -6.16 13.64
N VAL A 255 23.54 -5.19 14.46
CA VAL A 255 24.52 -4.13 14.17
C VAL A 255 25.65 -4.15 15.18
N ILE A 256 26.73 -3.50 14.83
CA ILE A 256 27.91 -3.34 15.66
C ILE A 256 28.13 -1.85 15.95
N ASP A 257 28.49 -1.49 17.17
CA ASP A 257 28.90 -0.15 17.52
C ASP A 257 30.43 0.03 17.34
N GLU A 258 30.92 1.23 17.57
CA GLU A 258 32.34 1.57 17.49
C GLU A 258 33.22 0.84 18.55
N PHE A 259 32.58 0.30 19.61
CA PHE A 259 33.25 -0.46 20.66
C PHE A 259 33.19 -1.97 20.42
N GLY A 260 32.58 -2.43 19.32
CA GLY A 260 32.44 -3.85 19.00
C GLY A 260 31.24 -4.54 19.65
N ASN A 261 30.38 -3.81 20.38
CA ASN A 261 29.16 -4.39 20.94
C ASN A 261 28.13 -4.63 19.86
N ARG A 262 27.43 -5.75 19.95
CA ARG A 262 26.39 -6.15 19.01
C ARG A 262 25.02 -6.01 19.62
N TYR A 263 24.10 -5.40 18.88
CA TYR A 263 22.72 -5.24 19.32
C TYR A 263 21.74 -5.31 18.13
N THR A 264 20.47 -5.53 18.41
CA THR A 264 19.46 -5.78 17.36
C THR A 264 18.29 -4.82 17.38
N GLN A 265 18.19 -3.97 18.38
CA GLN A 265 17.05 -3.07 18.53
C GLN A 265 17.29 -1.81 17.70
N ILE A 266 16.89 -1.87 16.43
CA ILE A 266 17.00 -0.78 15.47
C ILE A 266 15.61 -0.50 14.94
N THR A 267 15.24 0.78 14.90
CA THR A 267 13.97 1.23 14.35
C THR A 267 14.19 2.04 13.09
N LEU A 268 13.47 1.69 12.04
CA LEU A 268 13.34 2.46 10.80
C LEU A 268 12.05 3.24 10.83
N TYR A 269 12.13 4.55 10.73
CA TYR A 269 11.02 5.44 10.44
C TYR A 269 11.00 5.79 8.96
N SER A 270 9.82 5.80 8.36
CA SER A 270 9.63 6.21 6.97
C SER A 270 8.43 7.14 6.81
N MET A 271 8.60 8.15 5.96
CA MET A 271 7.56 9.07 5.51
C MET A 271 7.38 8.89 4.01
N VAL A 272 6.20 8.46 3.58
CA VAL A 272 5.89 8.12 2.19
C VAL A 272 4.76 9.00 1.68
N CYS A 273 4.94 9.60 0.52
CA CYS A 273 3.89 10.38 -0.14
C CYS A 273 2.74 9.48 -0.59
N SER A 274 1.53 9.72 -0.10
CA SER A 274 0.34 8.93 -0.44
C SER A 274 -0.07 9.06 -1.90
N ARG A 275 0.29 10.14 -2.58
CA ARG A 275 -0.03 10.37 -3.99
C ARG A 275 0.86 9.56 -4.93
N THR A 276 2.16 9.57 -4.69
CA THR A 276 3.17 9.01 -5.59
C THR A 276 3.81 7.72 -5.09
N GLY A 277 3.66 7.42 -3.80
CA GLY A 277 4.37 6.29 -3.17
C GLY A 277 5.86 6.56 -2.92
N TYR A 278 6.35 7.79 -3.14
CA TYR A 278 7.76 8.13 -2.95
C TYR A 278 8.11 8.21 -1.45
N PRO A 279 9.13 7.48 -0.97
CA PRO A 279 9.63 7.58 0.40
C PRO A 279 10.50 8.84 0.54
N VAL A 280 9.92 9.94 0.98
CA VAL A 280 10.59 11.25 1.04
C VAL A 280 11.34 11.50 2.36
N GLY A 281 10.98 10.77 3.41
CA GLY A 281 11.64 10.84 4.71
C GLY A 281 12.04 9.45 5.20
N ILE A 282 13.28 9.31 5.66
CA ILE A 282 13.86 8.09 6.22
C ILE A 282 14.69 8.45 7.43
N PHE A 283 14.51 7.75 8.54
CA PHE A 283 15.37 7.88 9.71
C PHE A 283 15.58 6.51 10.37
N VAL A 284 16.81 6.20 10.71
CA VAL A 284 17.19 4.96 11.40
C VAL A 284 17.80 5.31 12.74
N SER A 285 17.31 4.68 13.79
CA SER A 285 17.76 4.93 15.17
C SER A 285 18.01 3.62 15.89
N PRO A 286 19.02 3.54 16.75
CA PRO A 286 19.08 2.48 17.75
C PRO A 286 17.92 2.64 18.74
N GLY A 287 17.43 1.51 19.26
CA GLY A 287 16.37 1.49 20.27
C GLY A 287 14.95 1.44 19.71
N ALA A 288 14.00 1.56 20.63
CA ALA A 288 12.57 1.55 20.32
C ALA A 288 12.10 2.85 19.67
N PRO A 289 10.95 2.84 18.98
CA PRO A 289 10.29 4.03 18.48
C PRO A 289 10.07 5.07 19.59
N SER A 290 10.28 6.35 19.25
CA SER A 290 10.11 7.45 20.21
C SER A 290 9.66 8.73 19.50
N GLU A 291 9.11 9.67 20.27
CA GLU A 291 8.78 11.01 19.74
C GLU A 291 10.00 11.74 19.16
N TYR A 292 11.17 11.56 19.76
CA TYR A 292 12.41 12.13 19.27
C TYR A 292 12.75 11.61 17.87
N THR A 293 12.63 10.33 17.65
CA THR A 293 12.91 9.71 16.33
C THR A 293 11.91 10.15 15.27
N LEU A 294 10.65 10.38 15.64
CA LEU A 294 9.67 11.01 14.76
C LEU A 294 10.08 12.43 14.35
N LEU A 295 10.51 13.25 15.30
CA LEU A 295 10.98 14.61 14.99
C LEU A 295 12.22 14.61 14.11
N LYS A 296 13.14 13.66 14.28
CA LYS A 296 14.32 13.48 13.41
C LYS A 296 13.94 13.08 11.98
N LEU A 297 12.84 12.35 11.81
CA LEU A 297 12.28 12.07 10.48
C LEU A 297 11.83 13.36 9.78
N PHE A 298 11.16 14.27 10.50
CA PHE A 298 10.79 15.58 9.95
C PHE A 298 12.03 16.46 9.67
N GLU A 299 13.01 16.45 10.54
CA GLU A 299 14.28 17.14 10.31
C GLU A 299 14.97 16.62 9.04
N PHE A 300 15.04 15.29 8.84
CA PHE A 300 15.53 14.71 7.60
C PHE A 300 14.74 15.20 6.40
N PHE A 301 13.41 15.18 6.46
CA PHE A 301 12.57 15.60 5.34
C PHE A 301 12.80 17.08 4.97
N PHE A 302 12.86 17.98 5.95
CA PHE A 302 13.02 19.41 5.72
C PHE A 302 14.48 19.86 5.49
N SER A 303 15.46 18.99 5.71
CA SER A 303 16.87 19.29 5.42
C SER A 303 17.13 19.38 3.92
N PRO A 304 18.05 20.25 3.47
CA PRO A 304 18.46 20.34 2.07
C PRO A 304 18.90 18.98 1.50
N LYS A 305 18.61 18.75 0.21
CA LYS A 305 19.00 17.55 -0.54
C LYS A 305 20.04 17.91 -1.60
N ASP A 306 21.10 18.55 -1.14
CA ASP A 306 22.22 19.07 -1.90
C ASP A 306 23.31 17.99 -2.16
N ASP A 307 24.46 18.42 -2.64
CA ASP A 307 25.58 17.54 -2.94
C ASP A 307 26.19 16.93 -1.66
N ASP A 308 26.16 17.65 -0.53
CA ASP A 308 26.61 17.12 0.77
C ASP A 308 25.69 15.97 1.22
N PHE A 309 24.38 16.11 1.01
CA PHE A 309 23.43 15.03 1.24
C PHE A 309 23.73 13.81 0.35
N LYS A 310 23.98 14.04 -0.94
CA LYS A 310 24.34 12.95 -1.86
C LYS A 310 25.61 12.24 -1.44
N ALA A 311 26.64 13.01 -1.11
CA ALA A 311 27.93 12.50 -0.66
C ALA A 311 27.80 11.69 0.63
N ARG A 312 27.03 12.16 1.61
CA ARG A 312 26.78 11.45 2.87
C ARG A 312 26.16 10.07 2.66
N PHE A 313 25.19 9.98 1.80
CA PHE A 313 24.45 8.72 1.57
C PHE A 313 24.99 7.89 0.39
N GLY A 314 25.93 8.41 -0.38
CA GLY A 314 26.51 7.76 -1.56
C GLY A 314 25.48 7.46 -2.63
N ILE A 315 24.56 8.42 -2.90
CA ILE A 315 23.47 8.28 -3.87
C ILE A 315 23.81 9.01 -5.18
N ASP A 316 23.45 8.39 -6.29
CA ASP A 316 23.61 8.97 -7.63
C ASP A 316 22.35 9.76 -8.06
N SER A 317 21.18 9.29 -7.67
CA SER A 317 19.89 9.88 -8.02
C SER A 317 19.57 11.14 -7.22
N GLN A 318 18.80 12.05 -7.81
CA GLN A 318 18.30 13.21 -7.12
C GLN A 318 17.16 12.84 -6.17
N TRP A 319 17.29 13.18 -4.89
CA TRP A 319 16.20 13.09 -3.91
C TRP A 319 15.27 14.31 -4.05
N PRO A 320 13.94 14.17 -3.86
CA PRO A 320 13.03 15.32 -3.92
C PRO A 320 13.43 16.42 -2.94
N ALA A 321 13.39 17.66 -3.41
CA ALA A 321 13.67 18.81 -2.56
C ALA A 321 12.67 18.93 -1.42
N PRO A 322 13.06 19.48 -0.26
CA PRO A 322 12.14 19.72 0.84
C PRO A 322 11.07 20.74 0.43
N CYS A 323 9.84 20.50 0.90
CA CYS A 323 8.68 21.35 0.63
C CYS A 323 7.72 21.32 1.82
N GLY A 324 6.71 22.17 1.80
CA GLY A 324 5.61 22.10 2.77
C GLY A 324 4.74 20.88 2.52
N ILE A 325 4.24 20.29 3.59
CA ILE A 325 3.27 19.18 3.57
C ILE A 325 1.99 19.62 4.27
N ALA A 326 0.84 19.17 3.77
CA ALA A 326 -0.43 19.58 4.35
C ALA A 326 -0.83 18.67 5.52
N GLN A 327 -0.72 17.36 5.35
CA GLN A 327 -1.28 16.37 6.28
C GLN A 327 -0.32 15.20 6.49
N VAL A 328 -0.33 14.63 7.70
CA VAL A 328 0.35 13.38 8.03
C VAL A 328 -0.63 12.36 8.59
N LEU A 329 -0.45 11.11 8.20
CA LEU A 329 -1.19 9.96 8.71
C LEU A 329 -0.26 9.14 9.61
N LEU A 330 -0.51 9.16 10.90
CA LEU A 330 0.24 8.43 11.94
C LEU A 330 -0.53 7.18 12.40
N ASP A 331 0.15 6.25 13.03
CA ASP A 331 -0.50 5.17 13.77
C ASP A 331 -0.93 5.66 15.17
N ASN A 332 -1.95 5.00 15.74
CA ASN A 332 -2.40 5.24 17.14
C ASN A 332 -1.46 4.64 18.19
N ALA A 333 -0.23 4.29 17.82
CA ALA A 333 0.74 3.79 18.77
C ALA A 333 1.06 4.84 19.85
N SER A 334 1.30 4.38 21.07
CA SER A 334 1.52 5.25 22.24
C SER A 334 2.72 6.20 22.06
N GLU A 335 3.74 5.79 21.30
CA GLU A 335 4.91 6.60 20.94
C GLU A 335 4.59 7.77 20.01
N ASN A 336 3.51 7.68 19.24
CA ASN A 336 3.02 8.75 18.36
C ASN A 336 1.92 9.59 19.04
N ALA A 337 1.39 9.13 20.18
CA ALA A 337 0.35 9.82 20.93
C ALA A 337 0.92 10.84 21.94
N GLY A 338 2.24 10.92 22.09
CA GLY A 338 2.90 11.87 22.98
C GLY A 338 2.63 13.32 22.58
N GLY A 339 2.13 14.13 23.53
CA GLY A 339 1.59 15.45 23.25
C GLY A 339 2.57 16.41 22.58
N VAL A 340 3.86 16.39 22.96
CA VAL A 340 4.84 17.40 22.53
C VAL A 340 5.25 17.25 21.07
N ALA A 341 5.50 16.02 20.58
CA ALA A 341 5.85 15.83 19.17
C ALA A 341 4.71 16.22 18.24
N LEU A 342 3.47 15.96 18.64
CA LEU A 342 2.28 16.32 17.88
C LEU A 342 2.02 17.83 17.89
N GLU A 343 2.27 18.50 19.02
CA GLU A 343 2.22 19.97 19.11
C GLU A 343 3.25 20.58 18.15
N ILE A 344 4.47 20.06 18.13
CA ILE A 344 5.52 20.52 17.21
C ILE A 344 5.11 20.36 15.73
N VAL A 345 4.52 19.23 15.37
CA VAL A 345 4.03 18.99 14.00
C VAL A 345 2.92 19.98 13.63
N ARG A 346 2.01 20.28 14.58
CA ARG A 346 0.98 21.32 14.40
C ARG A 346 1.55 22.72 14.28
N ASP A 347 2.61 23.04 15.07
CA ASP A 347 3.30 24.32 15.00
C ASP A 347 4.00 24.54 13.64
N LEU A 348 4.29 23.45 12.92
CA LEU A 348 4.75 23.50 11.53
C LEU A 348 3.59 23.67 10.51
N GLY A 349 2.35 23.82 10.98
CA GLY A 349 1.16 23.97 10.14
C GLY A 349 0.68 22.67 9.50
N ILE A 350 1.07 21.51 10.03
CA ILE A 350 0.76 20.19 9.48
C ILE A 350 -0.45 19.61 10.22
N GLU A 351 -1.48 19.22 9.49
CA GLU A 351 -2.64 18.52 10.03
C GLU A 351 -2.31 17.05 10.30
N ILE A 352 -2.73 16.56 11.48
CA ILE A 352 -2.44 15.19 11.90
C ILE A 352 -3.71 14.36 11.82
N HIS A 353 -3.63 13.27 11.07
CA HIS A 353 -4.63 12.22 11.02
C HIS A 353 -4.09 10.93 11.64
N TYR A 354 -4.99 10.15 12.23
CA TYR A 354 -4.65 8.85 12.79
C TYR A 354 -5.24 7.74 11.93
N ALA A 355 -4.43 6.73 11.64
CA ALA A 355 -4.90 5.52 11.01
C ALA A 355 -5.88 4.79 11.94
N ARG A 356 -6.89 4.16 11.36
CA ARG A 356 -7.86 3.38 12.13
C ARG A 356 -7.18 2.17 12.74
N ALA A 357 -7.47 1.90 14.02
CA ALA A 357 -6.89 0.77 14.74
C ALA A 357 -7.09 -0.56 13.97
N ASN A 358 -6.03 -1.36 13.85
CA ASN A 358 -6.02 -2.66 13.15
C ASN A 358 -6.39 -2.61 11.65
N ARG A 359 -6.16 -1.50 10.97
CA ARG A 359 -6.38 -1.36 9.52
C ARG A 359 -5.08 -1.00 8.80
N GLY A 360 -4.29 -2.01 8.42
CA GLY A 360 -3.11 -1.86 7.57
C GLY A 360 -3.41 -1.21 6.20
N ASP A 361 -4.65 -1.35 5.72
CA ASP A 361 -5.07 -0.76 4.44
C ASP A 361 -5.02 0.77 4.39
N ASP A 362 -4.90 1.45 5.55
CA ASP A 362 -4.83 2.90 5.60
C ASP A 362 -3.42 3.42 5.21
N LYS A 363 -2.37 2.59 5.35
CA LYS A 363 -0.97 2.95 5.03
C LYS A 363 -0.31 2.00 4.00
N PRO A 364 -0.92 1.77 2.82
CA PRO A 364 -0.49 0.72 1.89
C PRO A 364 0.88 0.96 1.25
N PHE A 365 1.33 2.23 1.12
CA PHE A 365 2.61 2.54 0.51
C PHE A 365 3.78 2.31 1.48
N VAL A 366 3.66 2.74 2.73
CA VAL A 366 4.72 2.54 3.72
C VAL A 366 4.87 1.06 4.07
N GLU A 367 3.76 0.31 4.17
CA GLU A 367 3.82 -1.15 4.36
C GLU A 367 4.49 -1.87 3.19
N SER A 368 4.19 -1.44 1.95
CA SER A 368 4.81 -1.98 0.74
C SER A 368 6.32 -1.70 0.71
N LEU A 369 6.74 -0.50 1.11
CA LEU A 369 8.14 -0.12 1.25
C LEU A 369 8.84 -1.05 2.26
N PHE A 370 8.30 -1.19 3.46
CA PHE A 370 8.90 -2.04 4.50
C PHE A 370 9.03 -3.50 4.06
N LYS A 371 8.01 -4.04 3.39
CA LYS A 371 8.06 -5.39 2.83
C LYS A 371 9.16 -5.54 1.79
N THR A 372 9.32 -4.55 0.92
CA THR A 372 10.36 -4.56 -0.12
C THR A 372 11.75 -4.46 0.49
N LEU A 373 11.97 -3.55 1.43
CA LEU A 373 13.23 -3.42 2.16
C LEU A 373 13.60 -4.71 2.90
N GLU A 374 12.62 -5.34 3.57
CA GLU A 374 12.85 -6.61 4.25
C GLU A 374 13.29 -7.73 3.30
N GLN A 375 12.57 -7.88 2.17
CA GLN A 375 12.82 -8.98 1.24
C GLN A 375 14.08 -8.78 0.39
N ARG A 376 14.37 -7.55 -0.01
CA ARG A 376 15.40 -7.26 -1.02
C ARG A 376 16.69 -6.71 -0.43
N LEU A 377 16.62 -6.05 0.73
CA LEU A 377 17.77 -5.46 1.37
C LEU A 377 18.14 -6.25 2.66
N PHE A 378 17.32 -6.19 3.70
CA PHE A 378 17.69 -6.69 5.02
C PHE A 378 18.00 -8.19 5.02
N LYS A 379 17.15 -9.05 4.45
CA LYS A 379 17.36 -10.52 4.41
C LYS A 379 18.64 -10.95 3.70
N ARG A 380 19.25 -10.07 2.91
CA ARG A 380 20.48 -10.33 2.16
C ARG A 380 21.73 -9.81 2.84
N MET A 381 21.57 -8.98 3.87
CA MET A 381 22.69 -8.37 4.58
C MET A 381 23.26 -9.30 5.65
N PRO A 382 24.57 -9.26 5.91
CA PRO A 382 25.16 -9.87 7.09
C PRO A 382 24.51 -9.35 8.37
N GLY A 383 24.31 -10.21 9.36
CA GLY A 383 23.63 -9.86 10.60
C GLY A 383 22.09 -9.96 10.54
N ALA A 384 21.51 -10.35 9.41
CA ALA A 384 20.06 -10.58 9.29
C ALA A 384 19.63 -11.87 10.00
N LYS A 385 18.51 -11.80 10.74
CA LYS A 385 17.88 -12.98 11.34
C LYS A 385 17.14 -13.76 10.25
N LYS A 386 17.76 -14.79 9.69
CA LYS A 386 17.20 -15.57 8.58
C LYS A 386 16.09 -16.51 9.06
N SER A 387 14.90 -16.39 8.48
CA SER A 387 13.73 -17.22 8.82
C SER A 387 13.85 -18.69 8.41
N SER A 388 14.81 -19.04 7.53
CA SER A 388 15.05 -20.39 7.03
C SER A 388 15.78 -21.32 8.01
N GLU A 389 16.35 -20.79 9.10
CA GLU A 389 17.00 -21.61 10.12
C GLU A 389 15.93 -22.29 10.99
N PRO A 390 15.94 -23.63 11.15
CA PRO A 390 14.89 -24.36 11.87
C PRO A 390 14.88 -24.08 13.37
N LEU A 391 16.02 -23.80 13.98
CA LEU A 391 16.13 -23.48 15.41
C LEU A 391 16.27 -21.97 15.62
N ALA A 392 15.37 -21.39 16.41
CA ALA A 392 15.36 -19.95 16.69
C ALA A 392 16.66 -19.44 17.30
N GLU A 393 17.25 -20.22 18.21
CA GLU A 393 18.52 -19.90 18.86
C GLU A 393 19.68 -19.79 17.86
N ASN A 394 19.76 -20.70 16.89
CA ASN A 394 20.80 -20.66 15.87
C ASN A 394 20.69 -19.42 14.97
N ARG A 395 19.48 -18.92 14.74
CA ARG A 395 19.25 -17.67 13.95
C ARG A 395 19.89 -16.46 14.62
N HIS A 396 19.73 -16.32 15.93
CA HIS A 396 20.30 -15.22 16.69
C HIS A 396 21.83 -15.30 16.74
N VAL A 397 22.38 -16.45 17.15
CA VAL A 397 23.83 -16.67 17.27
C VAL A 397 24.56 -16.45 15.94
N ARG A 398 23.99 -16.92 14.84
CA ARG A 398 24.56 -16.74 13.51
C ARG A 398 24.50 -15.29 13.06
N ALA A 399 23.33 -14.66 13.18
CA ALA A 399 23.14 -13.26 12.82
C ALA A 399 24.05 -12.33 13.61
N GLU A 400 24.21 -12.58 14.90
CA GLU A 400 25.12 -11.85 15.77
C GLU A 400 26.58 -11.98 15.31
N LYS A 401 27.04 -13.19 14.99
CA LYS A 401 28.38 -13.42 14.48
C LYS A 401 28.64 -12.77 13.13
N GLU A 402 27.66 -12.76 12.24
CA GLU A 402 27.74 -12.18 10.90
C GLU A 402 27.60 -10.64 10.91
N ALA A 403 27.21 -10.01 12.05
CA ALA A 403 27.04 -8.57 12.14
C ALA A 403 28.35 -7.82 11.89
N CYS A 404 28.35 -6.92 10.91
CA CYS A 404 29.50 -6.12 10.53
C CYS A 404 29.17 -4.66 10.18
N TYR A 405 27.88 -4.29 10.19
CA TYR A 405 27.45 -2.95 9.86
C TYR A 405 27.06 -2.16 11.09
N SER A 406 27.45 -0.90 11.13
CA SER A 406 26.94 0.10 12.07
C SER A 406 25.52 0.55 11.68
N VAL A 407 24.83 1.25 12.59
CA VAL A 407 23.51 1.85 12.30
C VAL A 407 23.59 2.85 11.15
N GLU A 408 24.66 3.68 11.11
CA GLU A 408 24.83 4.67 10.05
C GLU A 408 25.06 4.02 8.68
N GLU A 409 25.84 2.94 8.61
CA GLU A 409 26.03 2.21 7.35
C GLU A 409 24.74 1.54 6.86
N ILE A 410 23.90 1.01 7.78
CA ILE A 410 22.58 0.49 7.42
C ILE A 410 21.70 1.64 6.92
N TYR A 411 21.75 2.78 7.58
CA TYR A 411 20.98 3.97 7.17
C TYR A 411 21.39 4.42 5.76
N GLN A 412 22.68 4.51 5.47
CA GLN A 412 23.18 4.84 4.14
C GLN A 412 22.72 3.83 3.09
N LYS A 413 22.79 2.53 3.40
CA LYS A 413 22.34 1.47 2.49
C LYS A 413 20.83 1.56 2.21
N ILE A 414 20.01 1.89 3.20
CA ILE A 414 18.56 2.06 3.02
C ILE A 414 18.28 3.25 2.09
N VAL A 415 18.88 4.42 2.37
CA VAL A 415 18.66 5.63 1.58
C VAL A 415 19.14 5.42 0.14
N ARG A 416 20.32 4.81 -0.04
CA ARG A 416 20.86 4.47 -1.36
C ARG A 416 19.97 3.49 -2.13
N PHE A 417 19.51 2.42 -1.49
CA PHE A 417 18.60 1.47 -2.12
C PHE A 417 17.29 2.15 -2.56
N ILE A 418 16.75 3.05 -1.75
CA ILE A 418 15.53 3.79 -2.10
C ILE A 418 15.79 4.72 -3.28
N ALA A 419 16.86 5.54 -3.22
CA ALA A 419 17.16 6.56 -4.23
C ALA A 419 17.52 5.96 -5.60
N ASP A 420 18.36 4.92 -5.62
CA ASP A 420 18.97 4.45 -6.86
C ASP A 420 18.32 3.17 -7.41
N VAL A 421 17.47 2.49 -6.63
CA VAL A 421 16.83 1.24 -7.05
C VAL A 421 15.31 1.30 -6.93
N TYR A 422 14.79 1.47 -5.70
CA TYR A 422 13.36 1.27 -5.41
C TYR A 422 12.45 2.23 -6.17
N VAL A 423 12.81 3.50 -6.24
CA VAL A 423 11.95 4.53 -6.86
C VAL A 423 11.93 4.45 -8.39
N HIS A 424 12.88 3.76 -8.99
CA HIS A 424 12.97 3.57 -10.45
C HIS A 424 12.19 2.36 -10.96
N GLU A 425 11.64 1.54 -10.05
CA GLU A 425 10.85 0.38 -10.42
C GLU A 425 9.38 0.72 -10.67
N ASP A 426 8.77 -0.03 -11.59
CA ASP A 426 7.35 0.10 -11.89
C ASP A 426 6.50 -0.27 -10.67
N CYS A 427 5.56 0.59 -10.32
CA CYS A 427 4.62 0.38 -9.24
C CYS A 427 3.21 0.09 -9.80
N GLU A 428 2.73 -1.15 -9.63
CA GLU A 428 1.39 -1.54 -10.10
C GLU A 428 0.27 -0.69 -9.52
N LYS A 429 0.39 -0.29 -8.25
CA LYS A 429 -0.61 0.55 -7.57
C LYS A 429 -0.76 1.93 -8.23
N LEU A 430 0.35 2.47 -8.76
CA LEU A 430 0.35 3.72 -9.51
C LEU A 430 -0.22 3.51 -10.91
N GLY A 431 0.03 2.36 -11.53
CA GLY A 431 -0.53 2.00 -12.83
C GLY A 431 -2.06 2.03 -12.86
N PHE A 432 -2.71 1.56 -11.81
CA PHE A 432 -4.18 1.67 -11.65
C PHE A 432 -4.66 3.13 -11.54
N ARG A 433 -3.88 3.98 -10.89
CA ARG A 433 -4.24 5.40 -10.68
C ARG A 433 -4.02 6.26 -11.91
N HIS A 434 -2.95 6.00 -12.66
CA HIS A 434 -2.52 6.80 -13.82
C HIS A 434 -2.88 6.17 -15.17
N GLY A 435 -3.39 4.95 -15.18
CA GLY A 435 -3.78 4.24 -16.41
C GLY A 435 -2.61 3.73 -17.27
N CYS A 436 -1.37 3.86 -16.81
CA CYS A 436 -0.16 3.39 -17.47
C CYS A 436 0.86 2.86 -16.46
N ARG A 437 1.78 2.00 -16.90
CA ARG A 437 2.92 1.61 -16.06
C ARG A 437 3.81 2.83 -15.81
N MET A 438 4.16 3.03 -14.54
CA MET A 438 4.89 4.21 -14.10
C MET A 438 5.77 3.85 -12.90
N SER A 439 7.01 4.35 -12.91
CA SER A 439 7.86 4.28 -11.73
C SER A 439 7.42 5.27 -10.65
N ILE A 440 7.84 5.03 -9.42
CA ILE A 440 7.57 5.94 -8.30
C ILE A 440 8.20 7.32 -8.57
N LYS A 441 9.39 7.32 -9.18
CA LYS A 441 10.11 8.55 -9.57
C LYS A 441 9.34 9.32 -10.64
N ASP A 442 8.91 8.66 -11.71
CA ASP A 442 8.16 9.31 -12.79
C ASP A 442 6.84 9.88 -12.29
N ALA A 443 6.17 9.17 -11.38
CA ALA A 443 4.96 9.67 -10.73
C ALA A 443 5.23 10.95 -9.93
N MET A 444 6.33 11.01 -9.17
CA MET A 444 6.72 12.19 -8.42
C MET A 444 7.07 13.35 -9.35
N ASP A 445 7.89 13.12 -10.37
CA ASP A 445 8.30 14.12 -11.34
C ASP A 445 7.09 14.69 -12.14
N SER A 446 6.14 13.84 -12.47
CA SER A 446 4.89 14.23 -13.13
C SER A 446 4.01 15.10 -12.23
N GLU A 447 3.84 14.73 -10.97
CA GLU A 447 3.02 15.49 -10.02
C GLU A 447 3.67 16.83 -9.68
N LEU A 448 5.00 16.91 -9.55
CA LEU A 448 5.72 18.17 -9.31
C LEU A 448 5.64 19.15 -10.50
N LYS A 449 5.53 18.63 -11.72
CA LYS A 449 5.26 19.47 -12.91
C LYS A 449 3.83 20.01 -12.93
N ARG A 450 2.89 19.23 -12.39
CA ARG A 450 1.46 19.59 -12.35
C ARG A 450 1.13 20.54 -11.20
N PHE A 451 1.76 20.34 -10.05
CA PHE A 451 1.49 21.11 -8.83
C PHE A 451 2.81 21.44 -8.11
N MET A 452 3.05 22.72 -7.90
CA MET A 452 4.19 23.15 -7.11
C MET A 452 3.79 23.16 -5.62
N PRO A 453 4.43 22.32 -4.77
CA PRO A 453 4.12 22.31 -3.36
C PRO A 453 4.55 23.62 -2.70
N PRO A 454 3.94 23.99 -1.55
CA PRO A 454 4.35 25.18 -0.81
C PRO A 454 5.81 25.07 -0.34
N PRO A 455 6.48 26.21 -0.09
CA PRO A 455 7.85 26.20 0.41
C PRO A 455 7.94 25.52 1.78
N PRO A 456 9.07 24.89 2.11
CA PRO A 456 9.27 24.27 3.42
C PRO A 456 9.34 25.33 4.51
N PRO A 457 9.04 24.99 5.77
CA PRO A 457 9.37 25.85 6.90
C PRO A 457 10.88 26.05 7.00
N PRO A 458 11.36 27.18 7.55
CA PRO A 458 12.78 27.41 7.75
C PRO A 458 13.42 26.28 8.57
N LEU A 459 14.53 25.71 8.09
CA LEU A 459 15.20 24.58 8.76
C LEU A 459 15.57 24.91 10.21
N ALA A 460 16.00 26.14 10.48
CA ALA A 460 16.29 26.60 11.85
C ALA A 460 15.08 26.52 12.78
N GLN A 461 13.87 26.77 12.27
CA GLN A 461 12.63 26.60 13.03
C GLN A 461 12.39 25.12 13.36
N VAL A 462 12.55 24.23 12.37
CA VAL A 462 12.39 22.78 12.57
C VAL A 462 13.38 22.27 13.61
N GLN A 463 14.66 22.63 13.48
CA GLN A 463 15.73 22.25 14.41
C GLN A 463 15.46 22.77 15.82
N ARG A 464 14.98 24.00 15.94
CA ARG A 464 14.59 24.57 17.23
C ARG A 464 13.47 23.78 17.89
N LEU A 465 12.43 23.42 17.14
CA LEU A 465 11.30 22.62 17.64
C LEU A 465 11.75 21.21 18.07
N VAL A 466 12.64 20.57 17.30
CA VAL A 466 13.24 19.28 17.66
C VAL A 466 14.02 19.37 18.98
N LEU A 467 14.77 20.45 19.19
CA LEU A 467 15.51 20.68 20.43
C LEU A 467 14.61 20.97 21.63
N GLN A 468 13.48 21.65 21.45
CA GLN A 468 12.54 21.97 22.53
C GLN A 468 11.98 20.72 23.25
N LYS A 469 11.85 19.61 22.54
CA LYS A 469 11.45 18.31 23.11
C LYS A 469 12.40 17.83 24.20
N ASN A 470 13.71 18.04 24.00
CA ASN A 470 14.74 17.59 24.93
C ASN A 470 15.20 18.76 25.80
N ARG A 471 14.29 19.20 26.68
CA ARG A 471 14.51 20.33 27.59
C ARG A 471 14.67 19.82 29.01
N VAL A 472 15.76 20.21 29.65
CA VAL A 472 16.06 19.89 31.04
C VAL A 472 16.61 21.12 31.75
N THR A 473 16.06 21.45 32.92
CA THR A 473 16.59 22.54 33.73
C THR A 473 17.89 22.14 34.44
N ARG A 474 18.93 22.95 34.35
CA ARG A 474 20.23 22.73 34.99
C ARG A 474 20.69 23.96 35.75
N LYS A 475 21.45 23.73 36.83
CA LYS A 475 22.08 24.80 37.59
C LYS A 475 23.25 25.38 36.81
N VAL A 476 23.39 26.72 36.87
CA VAL A 476 24.51 27.43 36.30
C VAL A 476 25.67 27.41 37.28
N GLN A 477 26.81 26.93 36.85
CA GLN A 477 28.05 26.90 37.59
C GLN A 477 29.00 28.00 37.10
N HIS A 478 30.02 28.35 37.89
CA HIS A 478 31.02 29.36 37.50
C HIS A 478 31.80 29.00 36.22
N TYR A 479 31.83 27.74 35.86
CA TYR A 479 32.50 27.20 34.67
C TYR A 479 31.55 26.88 33.50
N GLY A 480 30.25 27.04 33.67
CA GLY A 480 29.25 26.70 32.66
C GLY A 480 28.13 25.84 33.20
N ILE A 481 27.77 24.79 32.49
CA ILE A 481 26.68 23.89 32.82
C ILE A 481 27.18 22.44 32.80
N ASP A 482 26.77 21.65 33.81
CA ASP A 482 26.95 20.20 33.83
C ASP A 482 25.73 19.52 33.26
N PHE A 483 25.94 18.64 32.26
CA PHE A 483 24.89 17.87 31.64
C PHE A 483 25.43 16.48 31.21
N GLU A 484 24.77 15.40 31.65
CA GLU A 484 25.15 14.00 31.37
C GLU A 484 26.64 13.67 31.59
N GLY A 485 27.21 14.18 32.69
CA GLY A 485 28.61 13.96 33.06
C GLY A 485 29.64 14.84 32.32
N PHE A 486 29.20 15.69 31.39
CA PHE A 486 30.04 16.57 30.62
C PHE A 486 29.84 18.03 31.02
N GLN A 487 30.91 18.85 30.83
CA GLN A 487 30.88 20.28 31.07
C GLN A 487 30.73 21.04 29.75
N TYR A 488 29.76 21.96 29.72
CA TYR A 488 29.47 22.78 28.55
C TYR A 488 29.64 24.26 28.86
N HIS A 489 30.22 25.00 27.93
CA HIS A 489 30.53 26.40 28.09
C HIS A 489 30.48 27.17 26.76
N SER A 490 30.13 28.46 26.82
CA SER A 490 30.43 29.46 25.78
C SER A 490 30.68 30.82 26.45
N TYR A 491 31.47 31.68 25.80
CA TYR A 491 31.75 33.03 26.31
C TYR A 491 30.48 33.88 26.37
N GLU A 492 29.63 33.77 25.37
CA GLU A 492 28.34 34.45 25.30
C GLU A 492 27.45 34.08 26.50
N PHE A 493 27.31 32.79 26.78
CA PHE A 493 26.56 32.32 27.93
C PHE A 493 27.17 32.76 29.25
N ALA A 494 28.48 32.71 29.39
CA ALA A 494 29.17 33.13 30.61
C ALA A 494 28.97 34.64 30.91
N SER A 495 28.98 35.47 29.88
CA SER A 495 28.66 36.90 30.00
C SER A 495 27.23 37.11 30.49
N LEU A 496 26.26 36.49 29.81
CA LEU A 496 24.86 36.59 30.18
C LEU A 496 24.57 36.06 31.59
N ALA A 497 25.16 34.91 31.95
CA ALA A 497 24.98 34.31 33.26
C ALA A 497 25.50 35.20 34.41
N ARG A 498 26.64 35.88 34.17
CA ARG A 498 27.23 36.81 35.12
C ARG A 498 26.44 38.11 35.26
N GLU A 499 26.05 38.71 34.12
CA GLU A 499 25.29 39.96 34.10
C GLU A 499 23.90 39.81 34.73
N ARG A 500 23.28 38.65 34.62
CA ARG A 500 21.90 38.40 35.06
C ARG A 500 21.81 37.54 36.32
N PHE A 501 22.93 37.14 36.93
CA PHE A 501 22.98 36.28 38.10
C PHE A 501 22.11 35.01 37.95
N LEU A 502 22.20 34.37 36.77
CA LEU A 502 21.39 33.21 36.45
C LEU A 502 21.79 32.03 37.36
N LYS A 503 20.80 31.46 38.07
CA LYS A 503 21.00 30.28 38.94
C LYS A 503 20.69 29.00 38.23
N GLU A 504 19.66 29.03 37.39
CA GLU A 504 19.17 27.86 36.65
C GLU A 504 18.80 28.30 35.23
N VAL A 505 18.97 27.40 34.29
CA VAL A 505 18.62 27.60 32.88
C VAL A 505 18.08 26.32 32.27
N ASP A 506 17.29 26.51 31.24
CA ASP A 506 16.79 25.38 30.44
C ASP A 506 17.80 25.03 29.38
N VAL A 507 18.29 23.82 29.44
CA VAL A 507 19.22 23.22 28.51
C VAL A 507 18.43 22.39 27.49
N LEU A 508 18.59 22.71 26.25
CA LEU A 508 18.07 21.96 25.10
C LEU A 508 19.22 21.17 24.50
N PHE A 509 18.99 19.89 24.22
CA PHE A 509 20.05 19.04 23.69
C PHE A 509 19.56 18.12 22.58
N ASN A 510 20.48 17.67 21.75
CA ASN A 510 20.26 16.64 20.76
C ASN A 510 20.95 15.35 21.26
N PRO A 511 20.21 14.28 21.59
CA PRO A 511 20.80 13.03 22.09
C PRO A 511 21.85 12.42 21.14
N SER A 512 21.78 12.73 19.85
CA SER A 512 22.73 12.24 18.85
C SER A 512 23.98 13.14 18.70
N GLN A 513 24.08 14.23 19.44
CA GLN A 513 25.16 15.21 19.32
C GLN A 513 25.62 15.69 20.70
N CYS A 514 26.45 14.90 21.34
CA CYS A 514 26.99 15.22 22.67
C CYS A 514 28.00 16.39 22.67
N GLY A 515 28.45 16.86 21.51
CA GLY A 515 29.45 17.91 21.38
C GLY A 515 28.96 19.33 21.73
N SER A 516 27.66 19.55 21.74
CA SER A 516 27.07 20.85 22.08
C SER A 516 25.67 20.72 22.67
N VAL A 517 25.31 21.66 23.54
CA VAL A 517 23.96 21.89 24.04
C VAL A 517 23.57 23.34 23.79
N TYR A 518 22.29 23.64 23.90
CA TYR A 518 21.75 24.98 23.70
C TYR A 518 21.05 25.45 24.97
N VAL A 519 21.16 26.71 25.26
CA VAL A 519 20.44 27.37 26.35
C VAL A 519 19.54 28.44 25.78
N VAL A 520 18.32 28.52 26.26
CA VAL A 520 17.40 29.61 25.89
C VAL A 520 17.78 30.87 26.63
N ASN A 521 18.14 31.92 25.91
CA ASN A 521 18.32 33.23 26.50
C ASN A 521 16.99 33.72 27.11
N PRO A 522 16.92 33.96 28.41
CA PRO A 522 15.67 34.33 29.07
C PRO A 522 15.08 35.67 28.59
N LEU A 523 15.89 36.54 27.99
CA LEU A 523 15.47 37.86 27.52
C LEU A 523 15.04 37.83 26.04
N THR A 524 15.93 37.36 25.15
CA THR A 524 15.71 37.41 23.70
C THR A 524 15.00 36.18 23.17
N ARG A 525 14.88 35.13 24.00
CA ARG A 525 14.38 33.82 23.60
C ARG A 525 15.21 33.13 22.51
N GLU A 526 16.38 33.66 22.20
CA GLU A 526 17.30 33.04 21.25
C GLU A 526 18.08 31.88 21.88
N LEU A 527 18.57 31.00 21.04
CA LEU A 527 19.36 29.84 21.46
C LEU A 527 20.84 30.19 21.50
N ILE A 528 21.45 30.08 22.67
CA ILE A 528 22.89 30.20 22.85
C ILE A 528 23.50 28.81 22.83
N LYS A 529 24.44 28.57 21.91
CA LYS A 529 25.16 27.31 21.79
C LYS A 529 26.31 27.24 22.78
N LEU A 530 26.34 26.15 23.55
CA LEU A 530 27.44 25.81 24.45
C LEU A 530 28.18 24.59 23.91
N HIS A 531 29.51 24.62 23.97
CA HIS A 531 30.37 23.54 23.52
C HIS A 531 30.87 22.67 24.67
N CYS A 532 30.99 21.37 24.43
CA CYS A 532 31.57 20.45 25.39
C CYS A 532 33.08 20.76 25.55
N LYS A 533 33.49 21.03 26.78
CA LYS A 533 34.91 21.38 27.06
C LYS A 533 35.86 20.23 26.77
N MET A 534 35.41 18.99 26.93
CA MET A 534 36.23 17.81 26.70
C MET A 534 36.53 17.60 25.22
N LEU A 535 35.54 17.73 24.35
CA LEU A 535 35.71 17.64 22.90
C LEU A 535 36.47 18.83 22.30
N ALA A 536 36.34 20.04 22.85
CA ALA A 536 37.13 21.16 22.47
C ALA A 536 38.64 20.94 22.73
N ARG A 537 38.99 20.19 23.77
CA ARG A 537 40.40 19.81 24.06
C ARG A 537 40.92 18.77 23.08
N ILE A 538 40.06 17.89 22.57
CA ILE A 538 40.41 16.84 21.59
C ILE A 538 40.61 17.45 20.20
N SER A 539 39.80 18.41 19.78
CA SER A 539 39.88 19.07 18.47
C SER A 539 41.14 19.99 18.33
N HIS A 540 41.74 20.40 19.45
CA HIS A 540 42.98 21.15 19.45
C HIS A 540 44.25 20.30 19.58
N ARG A 541 44.14 18.97 19.73
CA ARG A 541 45.28 18.04 19.69
C ARG A 541 45.46 17.51 18.27
N SER A 542 46.68 17.60 17.75
CA SER A 542 47.00 17.00 16.44
C SER A 542 46.80 15.49 16.49
N PRO A 543 46.57 14.81 15.34
CA PRO A 543 46.38 13.35 15.29
C PRO A 543 47.49 12.51 15.92
N ALA A 544 48.68 13.08 16.06
CA ALA A 544 49.82 12.41 16.69
C ALA A 544 49.73 12.25 18.22
N SER A 545 48.83 12.98 18.91
CA SER A 545 48.66 12.93 20.37
C SER A 545 47.53 12.02 20.86
N LEU A 546 46.78 11.39 19.95
CA LEU A 546 45.70 10.43 20.27
C LEU A 546 46.21 9.01 20.47
N ALA A 547 47.42 8.70 20.01
CA ALA A 547 48.01 7.37 20.19
C ALA A 547 48.53 7.12 21.64
N ASP A 548 48.74 8.17 22.44
CA ASP A 548 49.26 8.04 23.80
C ASP A 548 48.19 7.90 24.91
N CYS A 549 46.89 7.95 24.56
CA CYS A 549 45.81 7.78 25.53
C CYS A 549 45.13 6.42 25.50
N ALA A 550 45.63 5.46 24.71
CA ALA A 550 45.13 4.09 24.61
C ALA A 550 46.10 3.08 25.29
N GLY A 551 46.76 3.48 26.36
CA GLY A 551 47.56 2.64 27.25
C GLY A 551 46.83 2.42 28.57
#